data_afb110554f3de61ab5e308a67328da40
#
_entry.id   afb110554f3de61ab5e308a67328da40
#
_cell.length_a   1.000
_cell.length_b   1.000
_cell.length_c   1.000
_cell.angle_alpha   90.00
_cell.angle_beta   90.00
_cell.angle_gamma   90.00
#
_symmetry.space_group_name_H-M   'P 1'
#
loop_
_entity.id
_entity.type
_entity.pdbx_description
1 polymer ?
#
loop_
_entity_poly.entity_id
_entity_poly.type
_entity_poly.pdbx_seq_one_letter_code
_entity_poly.pdbx_strand_id
1 'polypeptide(L)'
;MKPTFPVNTRLSLARSGFRLRAAISLIALVACMALADGSWLKNVSPDYHAKTNPFAGQPAAIAGGSKLFADHCAKCHGPDALGRGKRPSLRSERVQKQATEGDIFWLLKNGNLAKGMPNWSAIPEPSRWQIIAYVRSLGPEPGAASASNSTQEKSE
;
A
#
# COMPACT_ATOMS: atom_id res chain seq x y z
N MET A 1 70.49 -27.36 -8.56
CA MET A 1 69.85 -26.05 -8.41
C MET A 1 68.48 -26.12 -9.05
N LYS A 2 67.40 -26.05 -8.24
CA LYS A 2 66.02 -26.05 -8.75
C LYS A 2 65.48 -24.62 -8.62
N PRO A 3 64.86 -24.04 -9.65
CA PRO A 3 64.23 -22.73 -9.51
C PRO A 3 62.89 -22.84 -8.83
N THR A 4 62.66 -22.07 -7.78
CA THR A 4 61.41 -21.86 -7.09
C THR A 4 60.61 -20.78 -7.80
N PHE A 5 59.40 -21.11 -8.29
CA PHE A 5 58.45 -20.17 -8.89
C PHE A 5 57.62 -19.52 -7.79
N PRO A 6 57.37 -18.20 -7.81
CA PRO A 6 56.49 -17.56 -6.82
C PRO A 6 55.02 -17.83 -7.13
N VAL A 7 54.30 -18.27 -6.13
CA VAL A 7 52.86 -18.50 -6.20
C VAL A 7 52.12 -17.14 -6.24
N ASN A 8 51.34 -16.92 -7.26
CA ASN A 8 50.60 -15.69 -7.55
C ASN A 8 49.38 -15.55 -6.63
N THR A 9 49.50 -14.74 -5.56
CA THR A 9 48.45 -14.48 -4.54
C THR A 9 47.44 -13.40 -4.97
N ARG A 10 47.20 -13.18 -6.25
CA ARG A 10 46.39 -12.05 -6.74
C ARG A 10 44.91 -12.37 -7.09
N LEU A 11 44.44 -13.59 -6.87
CA LEU A 11 43.05 -13.97 -7.30
C LEU A 11 41.96 -13.95 -6.22
N SER A 12 42.29 -13.58 -4.97
CA SER A 12 41.30 -13.68 -3.87
C SER A 12 40.51 -12.38 -3.62
N LEU A 13 41.01 -11.22 -4.03
CA LEU A 13 40.39 -9.91 -3.70
C LEU A 13 39.22 -9.50 -4.61
N ALA A 14 39.15 -10.03 -5.83
CA ALA A 14 38.11 -9.63 -6.80
C ALA A 14 36.72 -10.23 -6.49
N ARG A 15 36.67 -11.40 -5.83
CA ARG A 15 35.41 -12.10 -5.52
C ARG A 15 34.66 -11.49 -4.33
N SER A 16 35.37 -10.88 -3.38
CA SER A 16 34.75 -10.28 -2.19
C SER A 16 34.01 -8.98 -2.52
N GLY A 17 34.60 -8.16 -3.40
CA GLY A 17 33.98 -6.88 -3.79
C GLY A 17 32.71 -7.02 -4.63
N PHE A 18 32.58 -8.09 -5.41
CA PHE A 18 31.38 -8.34 -6.21
C PHE A 18 30.20 -8.76 -5.35
N ARG A 19 30.44 -9.61 -4.33
CA ARG A 19 29.39 -10.05 -3.39
C ARG A 19 28.88 -8.91 -2.50
N LEU A 20 29.78 -8.03 -2.06
CA LEU A 20 29.40 -6.87 -1.26
C LEU A 20 28.60 -5.85 -2.07
N ARG A 21 28.99 -5.57 -3.31
CA ARG A 21 28.24 -4.67 -4.21
C ARG A 21 26.86 -5.21 -4.56
N ALA A 22 26.73 -6.53 -4.81
CA ALA A 22 25.46 -7.19 -5.07
C ALA A 22 24.53 -7.13 -3.85
N ALA A 23 25.07 -7.32 -2.64
CA ALA A 23 24.30 -7.22 -1.40
C ALA A 23 23.81 -5.79 -1.13
N ILE A 24 24.66 -4.77 -1.35
CA ILE A 24 24.27 -3.37 -1.20
C ILE A 24 23.20 -2.97 -2.22
N SER A 25 23.30 -3.43 -3.46
CA SER A 25 22.29 -3.18 -4.51
C SER A 25 20.95 -3.83 -4.19
N LEU A 26 20.95 -5.05 -3.62
CA LEU A 26 19.74 -5.75 -3.21
C LEU A 26 19.05 -5.04 -2.03
N ILE A 27 19.82 -4.58 -1.04
CA ILE A 27 19.30 -3.83 0.11
C ILE A 27 18.71 -2.49 -0.35
N ALA A 28 19.35 -1.79 -1.28
CA ALA A 28 18.84 -0.54 -1.84
C ALA A 28 17.54 -0.75 -2.63
N LEU A 29 17.42 -1.88 -3.36
CA LEU A 29 16.21 -2.21 -4.11
C LEU A 29 15.03 -2.54 -3.17
N VAL A 30 15.28 -3.26 -2.08
CA VAL A 30 14.25 -3.58 -1.07
C VAL A 30 13.81 -2.32 -0.31
N ALA A 31 14.73 -1.41 0.02
CA ALA A 31 14.40 -0.13 0.65
C ALA A 31 13.52 0.77 -0.24
N CYS A 32 13.65 0.69 -1.57
CA CYS A 32 12.83 1.46 -2.51
C CYS A 32 11.38 0.96 -2.59
N MET A 33 11.12 -0.30 -2.27
CA MET A 33 9.75 -0.88 -2.22
C MET A 33 8.96 -0.48 -0.96
N ALA A 34 9.63 -0.06 0.11
CA ALA A 34 9.00 0.32 1.38
C ALA A 34 8.35 1.71 1.39
N LEU A 35 8.41 2.46 0.29
CA LEU A 35 7.86 3.81 0.17
C LEU A 35 6.42 3.88 -0.38
N ALA A 36 5.65 2.84 -0.32
CA ALA A 36 4.21 2.87 -0.53
C ALA A 36 3.50 3.39 0.74
N ASP A 37 3.47 4.49 0.90
CA ASP A 37 3.32 5.75 1.48
C ASP A 37 1.98 5.90 2.24
N GLY A 38 2.04 5.58 3.55
CA GLY A 38 0.99 5.94 4.52
C GLY A 38 1.21 7.31 5.18
N SER A 39 2.08 8.15 4.64
CA SER A 39 2.40 9.45 5.22
C SER A 39 1.18 10.36 5.40
N TRP A 40 0.15 10.21 4.56
CA TRP A 40 -1.08 10.96 4.66
C TRP A 40 -1.85 10.72 5.99
N LEU A 41 -1.72 9.53 6.60
CA LEU A 41 -2.35 9.22 7.90
C LEU A 41 -1.88 10.15 9.01
N LYS A 42 -0.64 10.62 8.95
CA LYS A 42 -0.07 11.55 9.93
C LYS A 42 -0.74 12.93 9.90
N ASN A 43 -1.42 13.25 8.81
CA ASN A 43 -2.10 14.54 8.63
C ASN A 43 -3.57 14.49 9.06
N VAL A 44 -4.08 13.32 9.43
CA VAL A 44 -5.47 13.16 9.87
C VAL A 44 -5.58 13.60 11.31
N SER A 45 -6.52 14.52 11.60
CA SER A 45 -6.76 14.94 12.97
C SER A 45 -7.47 13.84 13.76
N PRO A 46 -7.29 13.79 15.10
CA PRO A 46 -7.95 12.81 15.97
C PRO A 46 -9.47 12.77 15.80
N ASP A 47 -10.12 13.92 15.57
CA ASP A 47 -11.57 14.01 15.37
C ASP A 47 -12.03 13.28 14.09
N TYR A 48 -11.21 13.30 13.03
CA TYR A 48 -11.52 12.51 11.85
C TYR A 48 -11.21 11.04 12.07
N HIS A 49 -10.10 10.73 12.71
CA HIS A 49 -9.69 9.35 13.00
C HIS A 49 -10.79 8.60 13.79
N ALA A 50 -11.46 9.27 14.72
CA ALA A 50 -12.54 8.71 15.54
C ALA A 50 -13.89 8.57 14.80
N LYS A 51 -14.04 9.13 13.58
CA LYS A 51 -15.32 9.03 12.86
C LYS A 51 -15.60 7.61 12.40
N THR A 52 -16.83 7.17 12.59
CA THR A 52 -17.36 5.90 12.08
C THR A 52 -18.27 6.14 10.88
N ASN A 53 -18.32 5.18 9.98
CA ASN A 53 -19.18 5.24 8.82
C ASN A 53 -20.63 4.88 9.20
N PRO A 54 -21.61 5.80 9.05
CA PRO A 54 -22.99 5.50 9.39
C PRO A 54 -23.64 4.47 8.46
N PHE A 55 -23.00 4.13 7.34
CA PHE A 55 -23.47 3.18 6.34
C PHE A 55 -22.68 1.86 6.31
N ALA A 56 -21.82 1.63 7.32
CA ALA A 56 -21.00 0.42 7.37
C ALA A 56 -21.85 -0.84 7.28
N GLY A 57 -21.49 -1.77 6.38
CA GLY A 57 -22.18 -3.04 6.21
C GLY A 57 -23.58 -2.98 5.59
N GLN A 58 -24.12 -1.81 5.24
CA GLN A 58 -25.44 -1.68 4.65
C GLN A 58 -25.42 -2.02 3.15
N PRO A 59 -26.18 -3.04 2.67
CA PRO A 59 -26.13 -3.48 1.27
C PRO A 59 -26.51 -2.37 0.27
N ALA A 60 -27.52 -1.57 0.59
CA ALA A 60 -27.96 -0.47 -0.28
C ALA A 60 -26.88 0.61 -0.42
N ALA A 61 -26.17 0.93 0.67
CA ALA A 61 -25.08 1.89 0.66
C ALA A 61 -23.86 1.36 -0.10
N ILE A 62 -23.55 0.07 0.04
CA ILE A 62 -22.48 -0.61 -0.71
C ILE A 62 -22.80 -0.56 -2.22
N ALA A 63 -24.03 -0.86 -2.62
CA ALA A 63 -24.45 -0.80 -4.02
C ALA A 63 -24.39 0.63 -4.59
N GLY A 64 -24.82 1.65 -3.82
CA GLY A 64 -24.66 3.06 -4.17
C GLY A 64 -23.20 3.46 -4.28
N GLY A 65 -22.38 3.06 -3.33
CA GLY A 65 -20.96 3.31 -3.29
C GLY A 65 -20.20 2.68 -4.46
N SER A 66 -20.60 1.49 -4.90
CA SER A 66 -20.03 0.82 -6.09
C SER A 66 -20.20 1.67 -7.36
N LYS A 67 -21.39 2.25 -7.58
CA LYS A 67 -21.65 3.14 -8.72
C LYS A 67 -20.79 4.39 -8.65
N LEU A 68 -20.77 5.05 -7.49
CA LEU A 68 -19.95 6.25 -7.27
C LEU A 68 -18.45 5.96 -7.43
N PHE A 69 -18.00 4.79 -7.00
CA PHE A 69 -16.63 4.34 -7.19
C PHE A 69 -16.29 4.17 -8.67
N ALA A 70 -17.18 3.55 -9.46
CA ALA A 70 -17.00 3.38 -10.89
C ALA A 70 -16.85 4.73 -11.60
N ASP A 71 -17.68 5.70 -11.24
CA ASP A 71 -17.70 7.02 -11.86
C ASP A 71 -16.48 7.89 -11.49
N HIS A 72 -16.03 7.84 -10.24
CA HIS A 72 -15.07 8.80 -9.72
C HIS A 72 -13.68 8.21 -9.40
N CYS A 73 -13.59 6.92 -9.08
CA CYS A 73 -12.38 6.32 -8.51
C CYS A 73 -11.72 5.28 -9.42
N ALA A 74 -12.52 4.48 -10.13
CA ALA A 74 -12.05 3.32 -10.91
C ALA A 74 -11.06 3.69 -12.02
N LYS A 75 -11.16 4.89 -12.59
CA LYS A 75 -10.22 5.38 -13.61
C LYS A 75 -8.77 5.34 -13.12
N CYS A 76 -8.55 5.66 -11.84
CA CYS A 76 -7.21 5.67 -11.24
C CYS A 76 -6.91 4.40 -10.44
N HIS A 77 -7.89 3.89 -9.68
CA HIS A 77 -7.67 2.77 -8.75
C HIS A 77 -8.01 1.39 -9.34
N GLY A 78 -8.42 1.32 -10.61
CA GLY A 78 -8.88 0.10 -11.24
C GLY A 78 -10.34 -0.24 -10.89
N PRO A 79 -11.09 -0.94 -11.76
CA PRO A 79 -12.46 -1.34 -11.49
C PRO A 79 -12.57 -2.36 -10.33
N ASP A 80 -11.50 -3.08 -10.07
CA ASP A 80 -11.29 -4.05 -9.00
C ASP A 80 -10.69 -3.45 -7.72
N ALA A 81 -10.37 -2.13 -7.76
CA ALA A 81 -9.71 -1.38 -6.70
C ALA A 81 -8.29 -1.87 -6.35
N LEU A 82 -7.65 -2.67 -7.21
CA LEU A 82 -6.28 -3.19 -7.00
C LEU A 82 -5.19 -2.16 -7.37
N GLY A 83 -5.57 -0.98 -7.80
CA GLY A 83 -4.65 0.06 -8.23
C GLY A 83 -4.27 -0.02 -9.70
N ARG A 84 -3.58 1.01 -10.20
CA ARG A 84 -3.05 1.08 -11.58
C ARG A 84 -1.73 1.84 -11.61
N GLY A 85 -0.66 1.21 -12.07
CA GLY A 85 0.65 1.83 -12.18
C GLY A 85 1.12 2.39 -10.83
N LYS A 86 1.22 3.71 -10.70
CA LYS A 86 1.62 4.38 -9.45
C LYS A 86 0.45 4.61 -8.47
N ARG A 87 -0.78 4.25 -8.84
CA ARG A 87 -1.96 4.43 -7.98
C ARG A 87 -2.09 3.24 -7.05
N PRO A 88 -2.25 3.48 -5.73
CA PRO A 88 -2.26 2.38 -4.76
C PRO A 88 -3.52 1.53 -4.88
N SER A 89 -3.37 0.26 -4.50
CA SER A 89 -4.48 -0.63 -4.23
C SER A 89 -5.27 -0.13 -3.01
N LEU A 90 -6.59 -0.05 -3.17
CA LEU A 90 -7.51 0.24 -2.07
C LEU A 90 -7.88 -1.04 -1.28
N ARG A 91 -7.42 -2.18 -1.75
CA ARG A 91 -7.54 -3.48 -1.06
C ARG A 91 -6.27 -3.84 -0.27
N SER A 92 -5.27 -2.95 -0.25
CA SER A 92 -4.05 -3.13 0.54
C SER A 92 -4.37 -3.22 2.04
N GLU A 93 -3.52 -3.90 2.79
CA GLU A 93 -3.63 -4.01 4.25
C GLU A 93 -3.73 -2.63 4.92
N ARG A 94 -2.99 -1.66 4.40
CA ARG A 94 -3.04 -0.28 4.89
C ARG A 94 -4.44 0.30 4.84
N VAL A 95 -5.11 0.20 3.69
CA VAL A 95 -6.47 0.72 3.53
C VAL A 95 -7.48 -0.15 4.26
N GLN A 96 -7.33 -1.47 4.22
CA GLN A 96 -8.35 -2.37 4.75
C GLN A 96 -8.29 -2.58 6.27
N LYS A 97 -7.08 -2.43 6.88
CA LYS A 97 -6.88 -2.74 8.30
C LYS A 97 -6.29 -1.58 9.12
N GLN A 98 -5.33 -0.81 8.55
CA GLN A 98 -4.60 0.20 9.33
C GLN A 98 -5.32 1.55 9.37
N ALA A 99 -5.89 2.02 8.23
CA ALA A 99 -6.66 3.25 8.19
C ALA A 99 -8.05 3.03 8.79
N THR A 100 -8.56 3.96 9.59
CA THR A 100 -9.97 3.98 9.99
C THR A 100 -10.85 4.46 8.83
N GLU A 101 -12.16 4.29 8.95
CA GLU A 101 -13.08 4.84 7.93
C GLU A 101 -13.07 6.37 7.94
N GLY A 102 -12.89 6.97 9.12
CA GLY A 102 -12.72 8.41 9.25
C GLY A 102 -11.44 8.94 8.60
N ASP A 103 -10.35 8.17 8.62
CA ASP A 103 -9.11 8.52 7.90
C ASP A 103 -9.36 8.55 6.40
N ILE A 104 -10.03 7.54 5.86
CA ILE A 104 -10.38 7.47 4.44
C ILE A 104 -11.33 8.61 4.07
N PHE A 105 -12.28 8.93 4.95
CA PHE A 105 -13.19 10.05 4.75
C PHE A 105 -12.43 11.39 4.70
N TRP A 106 -11.47 11.60 5.60
CA TRP A 106 -10.59 12.76 5.57
C TRP A 106 -9.82 12.85 4.24
N LEU A 107 -9.27 11.72 3.79
CA LEU A 107 -8.53 11.65 2.52
C LEU A 107 -9.42 11.97 1.33
N LEU A 108 -10.65 11.48 1.28
CA LEU A 108 -11.60 11.82 0.22
C LEU A 108 -11.94 13.32 0.24
N LYS A 109 -12.12 13.90 1.42
CA LYS A 109 -12.43 15.32 1.57
C LYS A 109 -11.27 16.22 1.11
N ASN A 110 -10.04 15.89 1.51
CA ASN A 110 -8.88 16.78 1.33
C ASN A 110 -8.03 16.41 0.11
N GLY A 111 -8.08 15.15 -0.34
CA GLY A 111 -7.21 14.64 -1.39
C GLY A 111 -5.77 14.43 -0.92
N ASN A 112 -4.92 14.09 -1.87
CA ASN A 112 -3.46 14.02 -1.72
C ASN A 112 -2.83 14.48 -3.04
N LEU A 113 -2.83 15.79 -3.27
CA LEU A 113 -2.40 16.40 -4.54
C LEU A 113 -0.93 16.08 -4.86
N ALA A 114 -0.07 16.00 -3.84
CA ALA A 114 1.32 15.61 -4.01
C ALA A 114 1.49 14.21 -4.61
N LYS A 115 0.50 13.33 -4.42
CA LYS A 115 0.42 11.99 -5.01
C LYS A 115 -0.58 11.92 -6.18
N GLY A 116 -1.12 13.07 -6.59
CA GLY A 116 -2.05 13.20 -7.71
C GLY A 116 -3.45 12.66 -7.43
N MET A 117 -3.89 12.62 -6.18
CA MET A 117 -5.27 12.34 -5.80
C MET A 117 -5.98 13.67 -5.53
N PRO A 118 -6.99 14.05 -6.33
CA PRO A 118 -7.75 15.26 -6.09
C PRO A 118 -8.60 15.15 -4.81
N ASN A 119 -9.07 16.29 -4.29
CA ASN A 119 -10.12 16.29 -3.30
C ASN A 119 -11.48 15.94 -3.93
N TRP A 120 -12.32 15.33 -3.14
CA TRP A 120 -13.69 14.94 -3.53
C TRP A 120 -14.73 15.61 -2.64
N SER A 121 -14.42 16.82 -2.15
CA SER A 121 -15.31 17.58 -1.27
C SER A 121 -16.63 18.00 -1.95
N ALA A 122 -16.64 18.08 -3.28
CA ALA A 122 -17.85 18.34 -4.06
C ALA A 122 -18.85 17.17 -4.06
N ILE A 123 -18.38 15.92 -3.81
CA ILE A 123 -19.28 14.79 -3.60
C ILE A 123 -19.95 14.97 -2.23
N PRO A 124 -21.29 14.87 -2.14
CA PRO A 124 -22.01 14.98 -0.85
C PRO A 124 -21.47 14.03 0.20
N GLU A 125 -21.49 14.46 1.47
CA GLU A 125 -20.96 13.67 2.57
C GLU A 125 -21.53 12.24 2.66
N PRO A 126 -22.86 12.01 2.56
CA PRO A 126 -23.41 10.66 2.56
C PRO A 126 -22.84 9.78 1.44
N SER A 127 -22.65 10.36 0.25
CA SER A 127 -22.10 9.65 -0.92
C SER A 127 -20.64 9.26 -0.71
N ARG A 128 -19.83 10.09 -0.05
CA ARG A 128 -18.46 9.73 0.31
C ARG A 128 -18.42 8.56 1.29
N TRP A 129 -19.33 8.54 2.26
CA TRP A 129 -19.46 7.40 3.19
C TRP A 129 -19.90 6.11 2.48
N GLN A 130 -20.76 6.20 1.48
CA GLN A 130 -21.15 5.05 0.64
C GLN A 130 -19.95 4.50 -0.15
N ILE A 131 -19.11 5.38 -0.73
CA ILE A 131 -17.88 4.95 -1.39
C ILE A 131 -16.98 4.17 -0.42
N ILE A 132 -16.83 4.65 0.82
CA ILE A 132 -16.02 3.97 1.85
C ILE A 132 -16.65 2.61 2.21
N ALA A 133 -17.97 2.53 2.38
CA ALA A 133 -18.67 1.27 2.63
C ALA A 133 -18.39 0.25 1.52
N TYR A 134 -18.42 0.67 0.26
CA TYR A 134 -18.06 -0.18 -0.88
C TYR A 134 -16.59 -0.62 -0.83
N VAL A 135 -15.64 0.30 -0.65
CA VAL A 135 -14.20 -0.04 -0.58
C VAL A 135 -13.93 -1.06 0.54
N ARG A 136 -14.57 -0.90 1.70
CA ARG A 136 -14.47 -1.86 2.81
C ARG A 136 -15.05 -3.23 2.46
N SER A 137 -16.16 -3.27 1.74
CA SER A 137 -16.81 -4.53 1.32
C SER A 137 -15.96 -5.38 0.36
N LEU A 138 -15.01 -4.77 -0.34
CA LEU A 138 -14.09 -5.49 -1.22
C LEU A 138 -13.10 -6.38 -0.46
N GLY A 139 -12.83 -6.06 0.80
CA GLY A 139 -11.86 -6.78 1.62
C GLY A 139 -10.41 -6.66 1.12
N PRO A 140 -9.47 -7.35 1.78
CA PRO A 140 -8.05 -7.34 1.41
C PRO A 140 -7.80 -7.98 0.04
N GLU A 141 -6.62 -7.74 -0.52
CA GLU A 141 -6.18 -8.35 -1.78
C GLU A 141 -6.24 -9.87 -1.70
N PRO A 142 -6.71 -10.54 -2.78
CA PRO A 142 -6.63 -11.99 -2.86
C PRO A 142 -5.16 -12.43 -2.72
N GLY A 143 -4.86 -13.28 -1.74
CA GLY A 143 -3.51 -13.76 -1.46
C GLY A 143 -2.76 -13.01 -0.33
N ALA A 144 -3.19 -11.82 0.09
CA ALA A 144 -2.57 -11.13 1.24
C ALA A 144 -2.74 -11.87 2.57
N ALA A 145 -3.79 -12.68 2.70
CA ALA A 145 -4.05 -13.49 3.87
C ALA A 145 -3.06 -14.67 4.03
N SER A 146 -2.44 -15.15 2.94
CA SER A 146 -1.50 -16.27 2.98
C SER A 146 -0.11 -15.90 3.50
N ALA A 147 0.28 -14.62 3.39
CA ALA A 147 1.60 -14.17 3.81
C ALA A 147 1.73 -13.97 5.34
N SER A 148 0.62 -13.74 6.03
CA SER A 148 0.62 -13.50 7.48
C SER A 148 0.64 -14.79 8.30
N ASN A 149 0.24 -15.93 7.72
CA ASN A 149 0.16 -17.21 8.45
C ASN A 149 1.48 -18.01 8.42
N SER A 150 2.40 -17.70 7.50
CA SER A 150 3.65 -18.44 7.38
C SER A 150 4.74 -18.01 8.38
N THR A 151 4.52 -16.92 9.12
CA THR A 151 5.51 -16.42 10.09
C THR A 151 5.27 -16.91 11.53
N GLN A 152 4.08 -17.45 11.81
CA GLN A 152 3.77 -17.94 13.17
C GLN A 152 4.04 -19.44 13.41
N GLU A 153 4.32 -20.22 12.37
CA GLU A 153 4.51 -21.68 12.50
C GLU A 153 5.97 -22.12 12.70
N LYS A 154 6.90 -21.18 12.92
CA LYS A 154 8.33 -21.49 13.09
C LYS A 154 8.91 -21.11 14.46
N SER A 155 8.07 -21.06 15.49
CA SER A 155 8.51 -20.84 16.88
C SER A 155 7.81 -21.79 17.86
N GLU A 156 7.94 -23.10 17.62
CA GLU A 156 7.77 -24.18 18.62
C GLU A 156 8.90 -25.19 18.49
#